data_38be529f672d18940e983ee5eec8523b
#
_entry.id   38be529f672d18940e983ee5eec8523b
#
_cell.length_a   1.000
_cell.length_b   1.000
_cell.length_c   1.000
_cell.angle_alpha   90.00
_cell.angle_beta   90.00
_cell.angle_gamma   90.00
#
_symmetry.space_group_name_H-M   'P 1'
#
loop_
_entity.id
_entity.type
_entity.pdbx_description
1 polymer ?
#
loop_
_entity_poly.entity_id
_entity_poly.type
_entity_poly.pdbx_seq_one_letter_code
_entity_poly.pdbx_strand_id
1 'polypeptide(L)'
;MGHVLAMRPCAFELSAKATGFPEQCAPTSIDIKKQVQSFWQQKPCDSWFGNGAPGTFAFYRSLDEHRYRVHPKLLSAVGFEKTRGLRVLEIGCGCGSEAEHFARAGAHYTAIDLTSAALALTETRLRLAGLSGCFIQGDAENLPFDDGSFDFVYSHGVLHHTPDTARAIREAYRVLSPSGRAVVMLYHRDSFNYEINLRVVRRLRARLLRNKIGIKLVQKIWHERAEDLERHAELISQDPSAYLDMQNMLNRNTDGPDNPLSQVFSREAVTRLFSQFRTIRTEIMFWNPNWLPLLGKLIPKAIEDKLAARWGWHLWIFAQKPLMETSPAPARERVPARAQALMHSLG
;
A
#
# COMPACT_ATOMS: atom_id res chain seq x y z
N MET A 1 -15.18 -1.60 -37.98
CA MET A 1 -13.88 -1.19 -38.57
C MET A 1 -13.24 -0.18 -37.64
N GLY A 2 -12.37 -0.61 -36.77
CA GLY A 2 -11.69 0.21 -35.77
C GLY A 2 -10.19 0.16 -36.04
N HIS A 3 -9.60 1.35 -36.22
CA HIS A 3 -8.17 1.49 -36.47
C HIS A 3 -7.37 1.28 -35.18
N VAL A 4 -6.51 0.26 -35.18
CA VAL A 4 -5.45 0.05 -34.20
C VAL A 4 -4.24 0.90 -34.65
N LEU A 5 -3.88 1.92 -33.87
CA LEU A 5 -2.65 2.67 -34.06
C LEU A 5 -1.48 1.92 -33.42
N ALA A 6 -0.60 1.38 -34.25
CA ALA A 6 0.66 0.77 -33.84
C ALA A 6 1.69 1.88 -33.52
N MET A 7 2.19 1.92 -32.31
CA MET A 7 3.35 2.74 -31.93
C MET A 7 4.65 2.02 -32.34
N ARG A 8 5.52 2.73 -33.08
CA ARG A 8 6.87 2.29 -33.46
C ARG A 8 7.84 2.55 -32.30
N PRO A 9 8.81 1.64 -32.03
CA PRO A 9 9.87 1.90 -31.06
C PRO A 9 10.98 2.77 -31.69
N CYS A 10 11.41 3.82 -30.98
CA CYS A 10 12.65 4.54 -31.27
C CYS A 10 13.85 3.72 -30.82
N ALA A 11 14.67 3.28 -31.73
CA ALA A 11 15.98 2.71 -31.46
C ALA A 11 17.02 3.83 -31.27
N PHE A 12 17.72 3.80 -30.14
CA PHE A 12 18.97 4.52 -29.95
C PHE A 12 20.10 3.50 -29.77
N GLU A 13 21.00 3.43 -30.74
CA GLU A 13 22.24 2.68 -30.62
C GLU A 13 23.22 3.42 -29.71
N LEU A 14 23.71 2.75 -28.68
CA LEU A 14 24.87 3.18 -27.91
C LEU A 14 26.02 2.21 -28.10
N SER A 15 27.10 2.79 -28.61
CA SER A 15 28.40 2.18 -28.88
C SER A 15 29.01 1.55 -27.62
N ALA A 16 29.36 0.27 -27.72
CA ALA A 16 30.11 -0.49 -26.72
C ALA A 16 31.61 -0.25 -26.85
N LYS A 17 32.24 0.26 -25.78
CA LYS A 17 33.67 -0.04 -25.45
C LYS A 17 33.93 0.36 -23.98
N ALA A 18 33.97 -0.63 -23.09
CA ALA A 18 34.85 -0.62 -21.91
C ALA A 18 34.86 -2.02 -21.28
N THR A 19 36.01 -2.66 -21.32
CA THR A 19 36.35 -3.88 -20.59
C THR A 19 36.59 -3.51 -19.13
N GLY A 20 35.71 -3.97 -18.25
CA GLY A 20 35.85 -3.91 -16.80
C GLY A 20 34.80 -4.84 -16.20
N PHE A 21 35.19 -5.72 -15.27
CA PHE A 21 34.26 -6.59 -14.54
C PHE A 21 33.16 -5.70 -13.94
N PRO A 22 31.86 -6.05 -14.10
CA PRO A 22 30.83 -5.21 -13.53
C PRO A 22 30.88 -5.34 -12.01
N GLU A 23 31.25 -4.28 -11.30
CA GLU A 23 30.74 -4.02 -9.98
C GLU A 23 29.22 -4.21 -10.05
N GLN A 24 28.67 -5.08 -9.21
CA GLN A 24 27.23 -5.27 -9.13
C GLN A 24 26.63 -3.93 -8.68
N CYS A 25 26.20 -3.12 -9.63
CA CYS A 25 25.53 -1.87 -9.37
C CYS A 25 24.30 -2.17 -8.52
N ALA A 26 24.13 -1.46 -7.40
CA ALA A 26 22.92 -1.59 -6.58
C ALA A 26 21.68 -1.42 -7.49
N PRO A 27 20.63 -2.23 -7.31
CA PRO A 27 19.46 -2.20 -8.19
C PRO A 27 18.84 -0.80 -8.19
N THR A 28 18.50 -0.31 -9.37
CA THR A 28 17.84 1.00 -9.51
C THR A 28 16.42 0.94 -8.98
N SER A 29 15.81 2.09 -8.71
CA SER A 29 14.39 2.16 -8.31
C SER A 29 13.45 1.50 -9.34
N ILE A 30 13.80 1.56 -10.62
CA ILE A 30 13.08 0.91 -11.73
C ILE A 30 13.18 -0.62 -11.61
N ASP A 31 14.36 -1.15 -11.30
CA ASP A 31 14.57 -2.58 -11.15
C ASP A 31 13.83 -3.13 -9.93
N ILE A 32 13.84 -2.40 -8.82
CA ILE A 32 13.07 -2.75 -7.62
C ILE A 32 11.57 -2.76 -7.93
N LYS A 33 11.07 -1.76 -8.66
CA LYS A 33 9.66 -1.69 -9.04
C LYS A 33 9.22 -2.87 -9.91
N LYS A 34 10.06 -3.30 -10.86
CA LYS A 34 9.80 -4.50 -11.67
C LYS A 34 9.76 -5.77 -10.80
N GLN A 35 10.64 -5.88 -9.81
CA GLN A 35 10.62 -7.01 -8.87
C GLN A 35 9.34 -7.00 -8.02
N VAL A 36 8.91 -5.83 -7.52
CA VAL A 36 7.65 -5.65 -6.79
C VAL A 36 6.46 -6.05 -7.67
N GLN A 37 6.42 -5.58 -8.92
CA GLN A 37 5.38 -5.94 -9.86
C GLN A 37 5.35 -7.46 -10.12
N SER A 38 6.51 -8.07 -10.38
CA SER A 38 6.60 -9.52 -10.64
C SER A 38 6.13 -10.34 -9.43
N PHE A 39 6.51 -9.93 -8.21
CA PHE A 39 6.12 -10.60 -6.98
C PHE A 39 4.59 -10.57 -6.80
N TRP A 40 3.97 -9.39 -6.86
CA TRP A 40 2.52 -9.24 -6.66
C TRP A 40 1.70 -9.73 -7.85
N GLN A 41 2.26 -9.77 -9.07
CA GLN A 41 1.62 -10.37 -10.24
C GLN A 41 1.42 -11.88 -10.07
N GLN A 42 2.38 -12.56 -9.46
CA GLN A 42 2.31 -14.00 -9.23
C GLN A 42 1.46 -14.35 -8.00
N LYS A 43 1.40 -13.45 -7.03
CA LYS A 43 0.80 -13.69 -5.73
C LYS A 43 0.04 -12.45 -5.24
N PRO A 44 -1.13 -12.13 -5.84
CA PRO A 44 -1.94 -11.00 -5.38
C PRO A 44 -2.18 -11.05 -3.88
N CYS A 45 -2.17 -9.88 -3.22
CA CYS A 45 -2.26 -9.78 -1.77
C CYS A 45 -3.45 -10.58 -1.21
N ASP A 46 -3.20 -11.32 -0.13
CA ASP A 46 -4.15 -12.20 0.55
C ASP A 46 -4.65 -13.41 -0.25
N SER A 47 -4.34 -13.55 -1.55
CA SER A 47 -4.85 -14.64 -2.41
C SER A 47 -4.59 -16.05 -1.84
N TRP A 48 -3.55 -16.22 -1.03
CA TRP A 48 -3.20 -17.50 -0.38
C TRP A 48 -4.12 -17.90 0.79
N PHE A 49 -5.01 -17.02 1.23
CA PHE A 49 -6.04 -17.33 2.23
C PHE A 49 -7.36 -17.74 1.60
N GLY A 50 -7.47 -17.62 0.27
CA GLY A 50 -8.67 -18.02 -0.48
C GLY A 50 -8.80 -19.54 -0.60
N ASN A 51 -9.99 -20.07 -0.31
CA ASN A 51 -10.32 -21.46 -0.53
C ASN A 51 -11.02 -21.66 -1.89
N GLY A 52 -10.56 -22.64 -2.64
CA GLY A 52 -11.08 -22.90 -3.99
C GLY A 52 -10.33 -22.17 -5.09
N ALA A 53 -10.84 -22.26 -6.31
CA ALA A 53 -10.21 -21.63 -7.46
C ALA A 53 -10.31 -20.10 -7.38
N PRO A 54 -9.21 -19.36 -7.64
CA PRO A 54 -9.24 -17.90 -7.70
C PRO A 54 -10.35 -17.40 -8.64
N GLY A 55 -11.03 -16.34 -8.23
CA GLY A 55 -12.14 -15.77 -9.01
C GLY A 55 -13.51 -16.44 -8.78
N THR A 56 -13.61 -17.42 -7.90
CA THR A 56 -14.90 -18.03 -7.52
C THR A 56 -15.50 -17.35 -6.29
N PHE A 57 -16.82 -17.50 -6.12
CA PHE A 57 -17.52 -16.98 -4.94
C PHE A 57 -16.97 -17.55 -3.62
N ALA A 58 -16.63 -18.85 -3.59
CA ALA A 58 -16.05 -19.51 -2.43
C ALA A 58 -14.67 -18.91 -2.06
N PHE A 59 -13.86 -18.62 -3.07
CA PHE A 59 -12.58 -17.97 -2.91
C PHE A 59 -12.73 -16.59 -2.23
N TYR A 60 -13.56 -15.71 -2.76
CA TYR A 60 -13.75 -14.36 -2.19
C TYR A 60 -14.37 -14.39 -0.79
N ARG A 61 -15.34 -15.26 -0.57
CA ARG A 61 -15.95 -15.43 0.76
C ARG A 61 -14.93 -15.81 1.82
N SER A 62 -14.08 -16.79 1.54
CA SER A 62 -13.04 -17.21 2.50
C SER A 62 -11.98 -16.14 2.75
N LEU A 63 -11.65 -15.33 1.73
CA LEU A 63 -10.80 -14.16 1.90
C LEU A 63 -11.42 -13.16 2.87
N ASP A 64 -12.69 -12.82 2.72
CA ASP A 64 -13.39 -11.87 3.59
C ASP A 64 -13.49 -12.40 5.02
N GLU A 65 -13.84 -13.67 5.19
CA GLU A 65 -13.89 -14.32 6.49
C GLU A 65 -12.54 -14.26 7.21
N HIS A 66 -11.43 -14.45 6.47
CA HIS A 66 -10.09 -14.29 7.02
C HIS A 66 -9.80 -12.81 7.34
N ARG A 67 -9.95 -11.92 6.35
CA ARG A 67 -9.56 -10.51 6.41
C ARG A 67 -10.27 -9.76 7.53
N TYR A 68 -11.59 -9.87 7.62
CA TYR A 68 -12.36 -9.14 8.62
C TYR A 68 -12.31 -9.77 10.03
N ARG A 69 -11.97 -11.05 10.12
CA ARG A 69 -11.61 -11.67 11.40
C ARG A 69 -10.28 -11.12 11.92
N VAL A 70 -9.30 -10.93 11.04
CA VAL A 70 -7.96 -10.43 11.38
C VAL A 70 -7.97 -8.92 11.58
N HIS A 71 -8.81 -8.21 10.82
CA HIS A 71 -8.94 -6.75 10.86
C HIS A 71 -10.36 -6.30 11.27
N PRO A 72 -10.85 -6.60 12.48
CA PRO A 72 -12.25 -6.39 12.85
C PRO A 72 -12.68 -4.91 12.89
N LYS A 73 -11.73 -3.98 12.99
CA LYS A 73 -11.98 -2.53 12.99
C LYS A 73 -11.91 -1.91 11.58
N LEU A 74 -11.52 -2.64 10.55
CA LEU A 74 -11.29 -2.11 9.22
C LEU A 74 -12.54 -1.45 8.64
N LEU A 75 -13.67 -2.14 8.65
CA LEU A 75 -14.92 -1.64 8.09
C LEU A 75 -15.37 -0.33 8.73
N SER A 76 -15.31 -0.25 10.06
CA SER A 76 -15.69 0.96 10.79
C SER A 76 -14.67 2.10 10.64
N ALA A 77 -13.37 1.77 10.49
CA ALA A 77 -12.33 2.76 10.33
C ALA A 77 -12.39 3.47 8.96
N VAL A 78 -12.71 2.74 7.90
CA VAL A 78 -12.84 3.30 6.54
C VAL A 78 -14.14 4.08 6.39
N GLY A 79 -15.26 3.56 6.92
CA GLY A 79 -16.57 4.22 6.85
C GLY A 79 -17.12 4.26 5.44
N PHE A 80 -17.21 3.10 4.79
CA PHE A 80 -17.63 2.95 3.39
C PHE A 80 -18.97 3.61 3.08
N GLU A 81 -19.92 3.59 4.01
CA GLU A 81 -21.24 4.22 3.88
C GLU A 81 -21.19 5.74 3.60
N LYS A 82 -20.09 6.38 3.97
CA LYS A 82 -19.85 7.81 3.75
C LYS A 82 -19.31 8.14 2.35
N THR A 83 -19.12 7.11 1.52
CA THR A 83 -18.59 7.27 0.15
C THR A 83 -19.66 7.25 -0.94
N ARG A 84 -20.96 7.15 -0.57
CA ARG A 84 -22.07 7.17 -1.53
C ARG A 84 -22.01 8.41 -2.43
N GLY A 85 -22.00 8.18 -3.74
CA GLY A 85 -21.94 9.23 -4.75
C GLY A 85 -20.57 9.92 -4.88
N LEU A 86 -19.57 9.57 -4.07
CA LEU A 86 -18.22 10.10 -4.19
C LEU A 86 -17.42 9.38 -5.26
N ARG A 87 -16.50 10.09 -5.90
CA ARG A 87 -15.48 9.54 -6.77
C ARG A 87 -14.37 8.96 -5.87
N VAL A 88 -14.26 7.63 -5.85
CA VAL A 88 -13.32 6.90 -4.99
C VAL A 88 -12.21 6.30 -5.83
N LEU A 89 -10.96 6.56 -5.46
CA LEU A 89 -9.78 5.86 -5.97
C LEU A 89 -9.24 4.92 -4.92
N GLU A 90 -9.14 3.63 -5.24
CA GLU A 90 -8.38 2.66 -4.47
C GLU A 90 -7.03 2.41 -5.16
N ILE A 91 -5.93 2.67 -4.43
CA ILE A 91 -4.57 2.41 -4.89
C ILE A 91 -4.12 1.07 -4.33
N GLY A 92 -3.97 0.06 -5.21
CA GLY A 92 -3.64 -1.31 -4.85
C GLY A 92 -4.87 -2.09 -4.37
N CYS A 93 -5.66 -2.60 -5.32
CA CYS A 93 -6.94 -3.25 -5.00
C CYS A 93 -6.84 -4.74 -4.60
N GLY A 94 -5.70 -5.40 -4.87
CA GLY A 94 -5.48 -6.79 -4.51
C GLY A 94 -6.57 -7.75 -5.00
N CYS A 95 -7.26 -8.42 -4.08
CA CYS A 95 -8.39 -9.32 -4.39
C CYS A 95 -9.77 -8.64 -4.27
N GLY A 96 -9.83 -7.31 -4.12
CA GLY A 96 -11.05 -6.51 -4.18
C GLY A 96 -11.95 -6.55 -2.95
N SER A 97 -11.44 -6.91 -1.78
CA SER A 97 -12.28 -6.98 -0.56
C SER A 97 -12.90 -5.62 -0.22
N GLU A 98 -12.14 -4.54 -0.26
CA GLU A 98 -12.65 -3.19 -0.03
C GLU A 98 -13.38 -2.62 -1.24
N ALA A 99 -12.98 -3.01 -2.46
CA ALA A 99 -13.65 -2.63 -3.72
C ALA A 99 -15.14 -2.92 -3.69
N GLU A 100 -15.51 -4.12 -3.23
CA GLU A 100 -16.91 -4.52 -3.13
C GLU A 100 -17.68 -3.64 -2.14
N HIS A 101 -17.08 -3.27 -1.02
CA HIS A 101 -17.72 -2.37 -0.03
C HIS A 101 -17.93 -0.96 -0.59
N PHE A 102 -16.95 -0.39 -1.30
CA PHE A 102 -17.09 0.92 -1.95
C PHE A 102 -18.21 0.90 -3.00
N ALA A 103 -18.19 -0.11 -3.87
CA ALA A 103 -19.19 -0.23 -4.93
C ALA A 103 -20.61 -0.47 -4.35
N ARG A 104 -20.77 -1.31 -3.32
CA ARG A 104 -22.05 -1.52 -2.61
C ARG A 104 -22.55 -0.27 -1.89
N ALA A 105 -21.65 0.56 -1.39
CA ALA A 105 -22.01 1.84 -0.80
C ALA A 105 -22.53 2.87 -1.83
N GLY A 106 -22.38 2.60 -3.13
CA GLY A 106 -22.78 3.48 -4.22
C GLY A 106 -21.76 4.54 -4.55
N ALA A 107 -20.48 4.27 -4.34
CA ALA A 107 -19.37 5.12 -4.80
C ALA A 107 -19.16 4.95 -6.33
N HIS A 108 -18.67 6.01 -6.98
CA HIS A 108 -18.08 5.92 -8.31
C HIS A 108 -16.64 5.39 -8.15
N TYR A 109 -16.54 4.05 -8.16
CA TYR A 109 -15.32 3.35 -7.79
C TYR A 109 -14.34 3.20 -8.95
N THR A 110 -13.08 3.55 -8.69
CA THR A 110 -11.94 3.33 -9.58
C THR A 110 -10.84 2.62 -8.80
N ALA A 111 -10.28 1.56 -9.36
CA ALA A 111 -9.10 0.86 -8.86
C ALA A 111 -7.89 1.13 -9.77
N ILE A 112 -6.74 1.36 -9.16
CA ILE A 112 -5.45 1.30 -9.83
C ILE A 112 -4.55 0.30 -9.12
N ASP A 113 -3.91 -0.59 -9.88
CA ASP A 113 -2.96 -1.57 -9.36
C ASP A 113 -1.78 -1.72 -10.33
N LEU A 114 -0.61 -2.01 -9.78
CA LEU A 114 0.61 -2.24 -10.57
C LEU A 114 0.50 -3.53 -11.39
N THR A 115 -0.39 -4.45 -10.99
CA THR A 115 -0.51 -5.80 -11.54
C THR A 115 -1.85 -6.03 -12.23
N SER A 116 -1.84 -6.67 -13.38
CA SER A 116 -3.06 -7.08 -14.07
C SER A 116 -3.80 -8.22 -13.34
N ALA A 117 -3.08 -9.05 -12.57
CA ALA A 117 -3.67 -10.15 -11.81
C ALA A 117 -4.62 -9.65 -10.71
N ALA A 118 -4.22 -8.62 -9.95
CA ALA A 118 -5.06 -7.99 -8.93
C ALA A 118 -6.31 -7.35 -9.55
N LEU A 119 -6.15 -6.61 -10.65
CA LEU A 119 -7.27 -5.99 -11.36
C LEU A 119 -8.26 -7.02 -11.87
N ALA A 120 -7.79 -8.13 -12.48
CA ALA A 120 -8.65 -9.20 -12.98
C ALA A 120 -9.45 -9.87 -11.86
N LEU A 121 -8.85 -10.10 -10.69
CA LEU A 121 -9.55 -10.64 -9.52
C LEU A 121 -10.58 -9.65 -8.99
N THR A 122 -10.23 -8.38 -8.85
CA THR A 122 -11.14 -7.35 -8.34
C THR A 122 -12.33 -7.12 -9.30
N GLU A 123 -12.08 -7.04 -10.60
CA GLU A 123 -13.13 -6.92 -11.63
C GLU A 123 -14.07 -8.14 -11.61
N THR A 124 -13.51 -9.35 -11.54
CA THR A 124 -14.30 -10.58 -11.45
C THR A 124 -15.18 -10.59 -10.20
N ARG A 125 -14.64 -10.14 -9.07
CA ARG A 125 -15.38 -10.02 -7.81
C ARG A 125 -16.57 -9.08 -7.95
N LEU A 126 -16.37 -7.88 -8.46
CA LEU A 126 -17.45 -6.90 -8.63
C LEU A 126 -18.51 -7.43 -9.62
N ARG A 127 -18.10 -8.04 -10.72
CA ARG A 127 -19.01 -8.65 -11.69
C ARG A 127 -19.86 -9.75 -11.06
N LEU A 128 -19.29 -10.64 -10.27
CA LEU A 128 -20.03 -11.69 -9.54
C LEU A 128 -21.02 -11.09 -8.54
N ALA A 129 -20.73 -9.95 -7.96
CA ALA A 129 -21.60 -9.23 -7.05
C ALA A 129 -22.67 -8.37 -7.76
N GLY A 130 -22.70 -8.33 -9.11
CA GLY A 130 -23.57 -7.45 -9.88
C GLY A 130 -23.21 -5.98 -9.78
N LEU A 131 -21.94 -5.67 -9.49
CA LEU A 131 -21.40 -4.33 -9.29
C LEU A 131 -20.44 -3.98 -10.43
N SER A 132 -20.12 -2.69 -10.56
CA SER A 132 -19.20 -2.17 -11.57
C SER A 132 -18.17 -1.23 -10.97
N GLY A 133 -17.06 -1.03 -11.69
CA GLY A 133 -15.99 -0.10 -11.36
C GLY A 133 -15.11 0.16 -12.58
N CYS A 134 -14.18 1.07 -12.44
CA CYS A 134 -13.12 1.34 -13.42
C CYS A 134 -11.82 0.68 -12.94
N PHE A 135 -11.11 -0.03 -13.83
CA PHE A 135 -9.90 -0.80 -13.47
C PHE A 135 -8.75 -0.37 -14.39
N ILE A 136 -7.69 0.15 -13.81
CA ILE A 136 -6.57 0.75 -14.53
C ILE A 136 -5.27 0.12 -14.01
N GLN A 137 -4.47 -0.46 -14.92
CA GLN A 137 -3.12 -0.86 -14.56
C GLN A 137 -2.21 0.35 -14.57
N GLY A 138 -1.53 0.61 -13.44
CA GLY A 138 -0.68 1.80 -13.32
C GLY A 138 0.13 1.82 -12.03
N ASP A 139 0.96 2.86 -11.95
CA ASP A 139 1.93 3.06 -10.89
C ASP A 139 1.43 4.15 -9.91
N ALA A 140 1.39 3.81 -8.62
CA ALA A 140 1.02 4.74 -7.55
C ALA A 140 1.92 5.99 -7.49
N GLU A 141 3.17 5.88 -7.96
CA GLU A 141 4.11 7.01 -8.03
C GLU A 141 3.89 7.93 -9.24
N ASN A 142 2.98 7.57 -10.15
CA ASN A 142 2.65 8.34 -11.34
C ASN A 142 1.22 8.03 -11.78
N LEU A 143 0.24 8.58 -11.07
CA LEU A 143 -1.18 8.31 -11.30
C LEU A 143 -1.66 8.96 -12.61
N PRO A 144 -2.30 8.20 -13.53
CA PRO A 144 -2.75 8.70 -14.83
C PRO A 144 -4.10 9.45 -14.73
N PHE A 145 -4.25 10.30 -13.74
CA PHE A 145 -5.47 11.07 -13.49
C PHE A 145 -5.14 12.55 -13.35
N ASP A 146 -6.08 13.39 -13.71
CA ASP A 146 -5.98 14.83 -13.52
C ASP A 146 -6.04 15.23 -12.03
N ASP A 147 -5.57 16.44 -11.72
CA ASP A 147 -5.64 17.02 -10.40
C ASP A 147 -7.10 17.13 -9.94
N GLY A 148 -7.38 16.75 -8.69
CA GLY A 148 -8.71 16.88 -8.13
C GLY A 148 -9.76 15.91 -8.69
N SER A 149 -9.36 14.81 -9.31
CA SER A 149 -10.26 13.82 -9.93
C SER A 149 -11.09 13.02 -8.93
N PHE A 150 -10.67 12.92 -7.66
CA PHE A 150 -11.29 12.06 -6.67
C PHE A 150 -11.64 12.79 -5.38
N ASP A 151 -12.73 12.37 -4.76
CA ASP A 151 -13.20 12.92 -3.47
C ASP A 151 -12.70 12.09 -2.30
N PHE A 152 -12.33 10.85 -2.57
CA PHE A 152 -11.80 9.91 -1.58
C PHE A 152 -10.69 9.03 -2.20
N VAL A 153 -9.53 8.97 -1.55
CA VAL A 153 -8.42 8.07 -1.91
C VAL A 153 -8.21 7.07 -0.79
N TYR A 154 -8.16 5.80 -1.14
CA TYR A 154 -7.92 4.70 -0.23
C TYR A 154 -6.69 3.90 -0.66
N SER A 155 -5.85 3.50 0.30
CA SER A 155 -4.75 2.57 0.05
C SER A 155 -4.42 1.78 1.31
N HIS A 156 -4.53 0.46 1.25
CA HIS A 156 -4.29 -0.42 2.38
C HIS A 156 -3.21 -1.45 2.08
N GLY A 157 -2.05 -1.30 2.71
CA GLY A 157 -0.98 -2.30 2.56
C GLY A 157 -0.19 -2.21 1.25
N VAL A 158 -0.11 -1.04 0.61
CA VAL A 158 0.45 -0.88 -0.74
C VAL A 158 1.63 0.09 -0.79
N LEU A 159 1.46 1.32 -0.31
CA LEU A 159 2.43 2.39 -0.54
C LEU A 159 3.79 2.17 0.14
N HIS A 160 3.87 1.29 1.11
CA HIS A 160 5.14 0.88 1.73
C HIS A 160 5.89 -0.22 0.93
N HIS A 161 5.33 -0.65 -0.20
CA HIS A 161 5.98 -1.51 -1.17
C HIS A 161 6.41 -0.76 -2.44
N THR A 162 6.24 0.57 -2.48
CA THR A 162 6.76 1.39 -3.60
C THR A 162 8.16 1.91 -3.28
N PRO A 163 9.07 2.01 -4.25
CA PRO A 163 10.39 2.60 -4.04
C PRO A 163 10.36 4.04 -3.50
N ASP A 164 9.43 4.86 -3.99
CA ASP A 164 9.25 6.25 -3.53
C ASP A 164 7.84 6.45 -2.95
N THR A 165 7.66 6.01 -1.71
CA THR A 165 6.41 6.22 -0.95
C THR A 165 6.03 7.70 -0.86
N ALA A 166 7.00 8.60 -0.75
CA ALA A 166 6.73 10.03 -0.67
C ALA A 166 6.11 10.57 -1.96
N ARG A 167 6.58 10.10 -3.12
CA ARG A 167 5.99 10.42 -4.43
C ARG A 167 4.57 9.88 -4.55
N ALA A 168 4.34 8.63 -4.17
CA ALA A 168 3.00 8.05 -4.19
C ALA A 168 2.01 8.83 -3.30
N ILE A 169 2.44 9.33 -2.14
CA ILE A 169 1.61 10.17 -1.27
C ILE A 169 1.36 11.55 -1.92
N ARG A 170 2.35 12.14 -2.60
CA ARG A 170 2.14 13.39 -3.36
C ARG A 170 1.15 13.20 -4.51
N GLU A 171 1.21 12.09 -5.21
CA GLU A 171 0.24 11.75 -6.26
C GLU A 171 -1.17 11.56 -5.69
N ALA A 172 -1.31 10.82 -4.57
CA ALA A 172 -2.58 10.69 -3.86
C ALA A 172 -3.15 12.07 -3.44
N TYR A 173 -2.29 12.99 -2.99
CA TYR A 173 -2.69 14.36 -2.68
C TYR A 173 -3.11 15.14 -3.94
N ARG A 174 -2.35 15.02 -5.03
CA ARG A 174 -2.61 15.73 -6.29
C ARG A 174 -3.98 15.39 -6.85
N VAL A 175 -4.30 14.09 -6.92
CA VAL A 175 -5.57 13.63 -7.51
C VAL A 175 -6.79 13.85 -6.61
N LEU A 176 -6.60 14.17 -5.32
CA LEU A 176 -7.71 14.53 -4.43
C LEU A 176 -8.27 15.90 -4.77
N SER A 177 -9.61 16.02 -4.80
CA SER A 177 -10.33 17.28 -4.86
C SER A 177 -10.09 18.13 -3.59
N PRO A 178 -10.29 19.45 -3.64
CA PRO A 178 -10.31 20.26 -2.43
C PRO A 178 -11.28 19.68 -1.39
N SER A 179 -10.88 19.63 -0.12
CA SER A 179 -11.56 18.93 0.97
C SER A 179 -11.66 17.40 0.84
N GLY A 180 -11.16 16.81 -0.23
CA GLY A 180 -11.09 15.37 -0.41
C GLY A 180 -10.30 14.67 0.71
N ARG A 181 -10.62 13.43 0.98
CA ARG A 181 -10.05 12.66 2.09
C ARG A 181 -9.21 11.50 1.58
N ALA A 182 -8.13 11.22 2.29
CA ALA A 182 -7.32 10.02 2.10
C ALA A 182 -7.36 9.14 3.35
N VAL A 183 -7.47 7.83 3.16
CA VAL A 183 -7.25 6.83 4.19
C VAL A 183 -6.15 5.89 3.69
N VAL A 184 -5.02 5.90 4.39
CA VAL A 184 -3.84 5.11 4.02
C VAL A 184 -3.39 4.26 5.18
N MET A 185 -3.02 3.01 4.94
CA MET A 185 -2.37 2.15 5.92
C MET A 185 -0.93 1.86 5.49
N LEU A 186 0.01 2.12 6.39
CA LEU A 186 1.44 1.81 6.25
C LEU A 186 1.90 0.88 7.38
N TYR A 187 3.04 0.21 7.20
CA TYR A 187 3.66 -0.56 8.27
C TYR A 187 4.30 0.34 9.33
N HIS A 188 4.01 0.02 10.59
CA HIS A 188 4.43 0.83 11.74
C HIS A 188 5.81 0.41 12.24
N ARG A 189 6.75 1.36 12.22
CA ARG A 189 8.13 1.14 12.63
C ARG A 189 8.25 0.81 14.14
N ASP A 190 7.52 1.55 14.99
CA ASP A 190 7.63 1.42 16.44
C ASP A 190 6.67 0.33 16.98
N SER A 191 6.40 -0.68 16.16
CA SER A 191 5.55 -1.83 16.48
C SER A 191 6.32 -2.94 17.17
N PHE A 192 5.59 -3.79 17.92
CA PHE A 192 6.14 -5.02 18.46
C PHE A 192 6.68 -5.95 17.35
N ASN A 193 6.00 -5.98 16.19
CA ASN A 193 6.45 -6.80 15.07
C ASN A 193 7.83 -6.39 14.58
N TYR A 194 8.08 -5.09 14.40
CA TYR A 194 9.38 -4.62 13.91
C TYR A 194 10.46 -4.69 15.00
N GLU A 195 10.19 -4.14 16.18
CA GLU A 195 11.20 -3.97 17.22
C GLU A 195 11.56 -5.28 17.93
N ILE A 196 10.60 -6.17 18.14
CA ILE A 196 10.83 -7.42 18.88
C ILE A 196 10.79 -8.63 17.95
N ASN A 197 9.68 -8.82 17.20
CA ASN A 197 9.52 -10.03 16.41
C ASN A 197 10.58 -10.14 15.31
N LEU A 198 10.76 -9.11 14.47
CA LEU A 198 11.75 -9.15 13.39
C LEU A 198 13.19 -9.06 13.91
N ARG A 199 13.50 -8.13 14.81
CA ARG A 199 14.87 -7.90 15.27
C ARG A 199 15.41 -9.00 16.18
N VAL A 200 14.54 -9.67 16.94
CA VAL A 200 14.97 -10.66 17.93
C VAL A 200 14.44 -12.05 17.58
N VAL A 201 13.12 -12.24 17.62
CA VAL A 201 12.51 -13.58 17.50
C VAL A 201 12.83 -14.22 16.15
N ARG A 202 12.63 -13.52 15.05
CA ARG A 202 12.90 -14.04 13.70
C ARG A 202 14.40 -14.28 13.45
N ARG A 203 15.28 -13.48 14.03
CA ARG A 203 16.73 -13.72 13.96
C ARG A 203 17.15 -14.99 14.72
N LEU A 204 16.57 -15.22 15.89
CA LEU A 204 16.80 -16.48 16.62
C LEU A 204 16.24 -17.67 15.85
N ARG A 205 15.03 -17.51 15.28
CA ARG A 205 14.41 -18.52 14.42
C ARG A 205 15.26 -18.86 13.20
N ALA A 206 15.89 -17.87 12.56
CA ALA A 206 16.76 -18.10 11.41
C ALA A 206 17.93 -19.05 11.70
N ARG A 207 18.40 -19.11 12.97
CA ARG A 207 19.42 -20.10 13.39
C ARG A 207 18.86 -21.51 13.37
N LEU A 208 17.59 -21.70 13.74
CA LEU A 208 16.92 -23.00 13.72
C LEU A 208 16.67 -23.49 12.28
N LEU A 209 16.41 -22.58 11.34
CA LEU A 209 16.14 -22.92 9.93
C LEU A 209 17.37 -23.46 9.17
N ARG A 210 18.55 -23.52 9.79
CA ARG A 210 19.77 -24.06 9.19
C ARG A 210 19.78 -25.58 9.06
N ASN A 211 18.85 -26.28 9.67
CA ASN A 211 18.77 -27.74 9.60
C ASN A 211 17.32 -28.23 9.60
N LYS A 212 17.12 -29.45 9.10
CA LYS A 212 15.78 -30.05 8.93
C LYS A 212 15.01 -30.23 10.25
N ILE A 213 15.69 -30.46 11.36
CA ILE A 213 15.05 -30.64 12.68
C ILE A 213 14.49 -29.26 13.12
N GLY A 214 15.31 -28.22 12.98
CA GLY A 214 14.90 -26.86 13.30
C GLY A 214 13.74 -26.36 12.44
N ILE A 215 13.72 -26.69 11.14
CA ILE A 215 12.58 -26.35 10.23
C ILE A 215 11.29 -26.99 10.77
N LYS A 216 11.30 -28.31 11.10
CA LYS A 216 10.14 -29.00 11.68
C LYS A 216 9.70 -28.39 13.00
N LEU A 217 10.65 -27.99 13.86
CA LEU A 217 10.36 -27.35 15.14
C LEU A 217 9.68 -25.98 14.92
N VAL A 218 10.23 -25.15 14.04
CA VAL A 218 9.66 -23.85 13.67
C VAL A 218 8.25 -24.01 13.10
N GLN A 219 8.05 -24.94 12.17
CA GLN A 219 6.74 -25.24 11.60
C GLN A 219 5.72 -25.62 12.69
N LYS A 220 6.11 -26.46 13.64
CA LYS A 220 5.24 -26.88 14.74
C LYS A 220 4.86 -25.75 15.69
N ILE A 221 5.80 -24.82 15.96
CA ILE A 221 5.59 -23.72 16.93
C ILE A 221 4.83 -22.56 16.30
N TRP A 222 5.18 -22.16 15.07
CA TRP A 222 4.62 -20.96 14.41
C TRP A 222 3.50 -21.26 13.41
N HIS A 223 3.28 -22.54 13.07
CA HIS A 223 2.28 -22.99 12.09
C HIS A 223 2.44 -22.33 10.72
N GLU A 224 3.67 -22.03 10.33
CA GLU A 224 3.98 -21.47 9.01
C GLU A 224 3.98 -22.57 7.93
N ARG A 225 3.80 -22.16 6.68
CA ARG A 225 3.79 -23.10 5.55
C ARG A 225 5.19 -23.68 5.35
N ALA A 226 5.26 -24.99 5.06
CA ALA A 226 6.53 -25.68 4.85
C ALA A 226 7.36 -25.05 3.73
N GLU A 227 6.69 -24.70 2.61
CA GLU A 227 7.32 -24.07 1.45
C GLU A 227 8.01 -22.73 1.78
N ASP A 228 7.36 -21.87 2.57
CA ASP A 228 7.93 -20.60 2.98
C ASP A 228 9.15 -20.82 3.91
N LEU A 229 9.08 -21.82 4.80
CA LEU A 229 10.20 -22.17 5.69
C LEU A 229 11.40 -22.76 4.94
N GLU A 230 11.15 -23.62 3.94
CA GLU A 230 12.19 -24.18 3.07
C GLU A 230 12.86 -23.04 2.26
N ARG A 231 12.07 -22.13 1.72
CA ARG A 231 12.60 -20.97 1.01
C ARG A 231 13.43 -20.05 1.90
N HIS A 232 12.99 -19.80 3.14
CA HIS A 232 13.81 -19.09 4.13
C HIS A 232 15.12 -19.82 4.42
N ALA A 233 15.09 -21.14 4.59
CA ALA A 233 16.27 -21.96 4.84
C ALA A 233 17.25 -21.90 3.67
N GLU A 234 16.77 -21.96 2.44
CA GLU A 234 17.56 -21.78 1.21
C GLU A 234 18.26 -20.42 1.19
N LEU A 235 17.51 -19.32 1.38
CA LEU A 235 18.06 -17.97 1.40
C LEU A 235 19.12 -17.78 2.51
N ILE A 236 18.90 -18.38 3.68
CA ILE A 236 19.88 -18.38 4.78
C ILE A 236 21.14 -19.17 4.39
N SER A 237 21.00 -20.28 3.66
CA SER A 237 22.15 -21.09 3.24
C SER A 237 23.00 -20.40 2.17
N GLN A 238 22.38 -19.60 1.30
CA GLN A 238 23.06 -18.83 0.25
C GLN A 238 23.92 -17.71 0.83
N ASP A 239 23.36 -16.86 1.66
CA ASP A 239 24.05 -15.76 2.35
C ASP A 239 23.40 -15.46 3.71
N PRO A 240 23.94 -16.04 4.81
CA PRO A 240 23.40 -15.77 6.15
C PRO A 240 23.53 -14.32 6.59
N SER A 241 24.57 -13.60 6.13
CA SER A 241 24.80 -12.20 6.53
C SER A 241 23.80 -11.27 5.83
N ALA A 242 23.64 -11.41 4.53
CA ALA A 242 22.63 -10.68 3.77
C ALA A 242 21.20 -11.01 4.26
N TYR A 243 20.90 -12.27 4.59
CA TYR A 243 19.59 -12.61 5.14
C TYR A 243 19.30 -11.91 6.46
N LEU A 244 20.29 -11.76 7.34
CA LEU A 244 20.16 -11.14 8.66
C LEU A 244 20.28 -9.61 8.64
N ASP A 245 20.57 -9.00 7.48
CA ASP A 245 20.44 -7.56 7.32
C ASP A 245 18.99 -7.11 7.64
N MET A 246 18.84 -5.95 8.29
CA MET A 246 17.53 -5.56 8.82
C MET A 246 16.50 -5.27 7.71
N GLN A 247 16.95 -4.71 6.58
CA GLN A 247 16.08 -4.45 5.44
C GLN A 247 15.62 -5.77 4.79
N ASN A 248 16.54 -6.71 4.62
CA ASN A 248 16.22 -8.04 4.10
C ASN A 248 15.34 -8.85 5.06
N MET A 249 15.58 -8.73 6.37
CA MET A 249 14.69 -9.30 7.38
C MET A 249 13.28 -8.75 7.30
N LEU A 250 13.14 -7.43 7.12
CA LEU A 250 11.85 -6.78 6.94
C LEU A 250 11.16 -7.28 5.66
N ASN A 251 11.83 -7.20 4.52
CA ASN A 251 11.29 -7.61 3.24
C ASN A 251 10.75 -9.05 3.27
N ARG A 252 11.60 -9.98 3.69
CA ARG A 252 11.34 -11.43 3.61
C ARG A 252 10.41 -11.98 4.69
N ASN A 253 10.10 -11.21 5.72
CA ASN A 253 9.30 -11.68 6.85
C ASN A 253 8.00 -10.92 7.07
N THR A 254 7.56 -10.13 6.09
CA THR A 254 6.26 -9.45 6.10
C THR A 254 5.22 -10.15 5.22
N ASP A 255 5.49 -10.26 3.92
CA ASP A 255 4.53 -10.78 2.95
C ASP A 255 5.01 -12.05 2.22
N GLY A 256 6.09 -12.61 2.70
CA GLY A 256 6.69 -13.85 2.21
C GLY A 256 8.18 -13.72 1.91
N PRO A 257 8.88 -14.87 1.76
CA PRO A 257 10.34 -14.91 1.68
C PRO A 257 10.95 -14.23 0.45
N ASP A 258 10.18 -14.11 -0.62
CA ASP A 258 10.61 -13.49 -1.88
C ASP A 258 10.09 -12.06 -2.09
N ASN A 259 9.42 -11.47 -1.08
CA ASN A 259 9.00 -10.07 -1.15
C ASN A 259 10.23 -9.15 -1.28
N PRO A 260 10.34 -8.36 -2.36
CA PRO A 260 11.54 -7.60 -2.65
C PRO A 260 11.65 -6.28 -1.85
N LEU A 261 10.53 -5.73 -1.42
CA LEU A 261 10.51 -4.40 -0.78
C LEU A 261 9.39 -4.28 0.25
N SER A 262 9.76 -3.91 1.47
CA SER A 262 8.85 -3.38 2.49
C SER A 262 9.52 -2.22 3.20
N GLN A 263 8.73 -1.22 3.58
CA GLN A 263 9.18 -0.07 4.36
C GLN A 263 8.32 0.07 5.61
N VAL A 264 8.90 0.66 6.65
CA VAL A 264 8.22 0.95 7.91
C VAL A 264 8.33 2.42 8.25
N PHE A 265 7.28 2.98 8.84
CA PHE A 265 7.18 4.42 9.11
C PHE A 265 6.83 4.67 10.57
N SER A 266 7.53 5.63 11.20
CA SER A 266 7.12 6.18 12.49
C SER A 266 6.00 7.21 12.31
N ARG A 267 5.32 7.59 13.38
CA ARG A 267 4.31 8.66 13.35
C ARG A 267 4.90 9.99 12.88
N GLU A 268 6.14 10.30 13.30
CA GLU A 268 6.83 11.53 12.90
C GLU A 268 7.17 11.51 11.40
N ALA A 269 7.59 10.36 10.88
CA ALA A 269 7.84 10.20 9.44
C ALA A 269 6.54 10.42 8.63
N VAL A 270 5.43 9.85 9.09
CA VAL A 270 4.12 10.05 8.46
C VAL A 270 3.68 11.51 8.53
N THR A 271 3.86 12.18 9.66
CA THR A 271 3.53 13.62 9.77
C THR A 271 4.29 14.46 8.74
N ARG A 272 5.57 14.13 8.48
CA ARG A 272 6.34 14.80 7.41
C ARG A 272 5.86 14.44 6.01
N LEU A 273 5.58 13.16 5.74
CA LEU A 273 5.12 12.70 4.43
C LEU A 273 3.77 13.30 4.03
N PHE A 274 2.88 13.49 5.00
CA PHE A 274 1.53 14.03 4.79
C PHE A 274 1.44 15.54 5.11
N SER A 275 2.56 16.26 5.20
CA SER A 275 2.58 17.68 5.61
C SER A 275 1.75 18.62 4.74
N GLN A 276 1.44 18.24 3.49
CA GLN A 276 0.56 19.02 2.60
C GLN A 276 -0.93 18.93 2.98
N PHE A 277 -1.32 17.91 3.78
CA PHE A 277 -2.69 17.73 4.21
C PHE A 277 -3.02 18.65 5.41
N ARG A 278 -4.23 19.16 5.46
CA ARG A 278 -4.69 20.06 6.53
C ARG A 278 -4.87 19.34 7.86
N THR A 279 -5.48 18.15 7.81
CA THR A 279 -5.78 17.36 8.99
C THR A 279 -5.13 15.99 8.82
N ILE A 280 -4.39 15.58 9.86
CA ILE A 280 -3.78 14.27 9.90
C ILE A 280 -4.12 13.65 11.26
N ARG A 281 -4.88 12.55 11.25
CA ARG A 281 -5.13 11.72 12.40
C ARG A 281 -4.50 10.36 12.15
N THR A 282 -3.76 9.84 13.11
CA THR A 282 -3.15 8.51 13.01
C THR A 282 -3.72 7.59 14.07
N GLU A 283 -3.97 6.34 13.69
CA GLU A 283 -4.37 5.26 14.59
C GLU A 283 -3.45 4.07 14.40
N ILE A 284 -3.12 3.38 15.49
CA ILE A 284 -2.35 2.14 15.43
C ILE A 284 -3.33 1.00 15.63
N MET A 285 -3.24 0.00 14.76
CA MET A 285 -4.11 -1.18 14.80
C MET A 285 -3.30 -2.44 14.49
N PHE A 286 -3.94 -3.57 14.63
CA PHE A 286 -3.45 -4.90 14.28
C PHE A 286 -2.37 -5.44 15.22
N TRP A 287 -2.77 -6.47 15.94
CA TRP A 287 -1.89 -7.33 16.74
C TRP A 287 -2.03 -8.77 16.25
N ASN A 288 -0.91 -9.47 16.10
CA ASN A 288 -0.94 -10.89 15.76
C ASN A 288 -0.41 -11.71 16.95
N PRO A 289 -1.27 -12.53 17.59
CA PRO A 289 -0.87 -13.37 18.71
C PRO A 289 0.31 -14.33 18.40
N ASN A 290 0.48 -14.70 17.14
CA ASN A 290 1.57 -15.60 16.71
C ASN A 290 2.96 -14.94 16.78
N TRP A 291 3.07 -13.63 17.02
CA TRP A 291 4.36 -13.00 17.31
C TRP A 291 4.97 -13.45 18.65
N LEU A 292 4.10 -13.89 19.56
CA LEU A 292 4.49 -14.51 20.83
C LEU A 292 4.07 -15.98 20.80
N PRO A 293 4.90 -16.88 20.24
CA PRO A 293 4.57 -18.29 20.17
C PRO A 293 4.31 -18.85 21.58
N LEU A 294 3.33 -19.71 21.70
CA LEU A 294 2.85 -20.33 22.94
C LEU A 294 2.10 -19.40 23.90
N LEU A 295 2.50 -18.15 24.05
CA LEU A 295 1.91 -17.18 25.00
C LEU A 295 0.84 -16.29 24.37
N GLY A 296 0.96 -15.95 23.10
CA GLY A 296 0.10 -14.97 22.45
C GLY A 296 -1.38 -15.37 22.44
N LYS A 297 -1.67 -16.66 22.26
CA LYS A 297 -3.04 -17.19 22.28
C LYS A 297 -3.69 -17.18 23.67
N LEU A 298 -2.93 -16.99 24.74
CA LEU A 298 -3.40 -16.88 26.11
C LEU A 298 -3.71 -15.43 26.50
N ILE A 299 -3.37 -14.46 25.66
CA ILE A 299 -3.62 -13.04 25.92
C ILE A 299 -5.12 -12.74 25.76
N PRO A 300 -5.80 -12.23 26.81
CA PRO A 300 -7.20 -11.84 26.72
C PRO A 300 -7.42 -10.76 25.67
N LYS A 301 -8.57 -10.80 24.98
CA LYS A 301 -8.89 -9.87 23.88
C LYS A 301 -8.76 -8.40 24.29
N ALA A 302 -9.18 -8.03 25.48
CA ALA A 302 -9.04 -6.66 25.98
C ALA A 302 -7.58 -6.19 26.12
N ILE A 303 -6.65 -7.12 26.39
CA ILE A 303 -5.21 -6.82 26.43
C ILE A 303 -4.67 -6.75 25.00
N GLU A 304 -5.06 -7.67 24.11
CA GLU A 304 -4.70 -7.58 22.68
C GLU A 304 -5.08 -6.24 22.08
N ASP A 305 -6.28 -5.74 22.36
CA ASP A 305 -6.75 -4.45 21.84
C ASP A 305 -5.89 -3.27 22.34
N LYS A 306 -5.42 -3.32 23.59
CA LYS A 306 -4.47 -2.34 24.15
C LYS A 306 -3.09 -2.46 23.50
N LEU A 307 -2.60 -3.70 23.30
CA LEU A 307 -1.32 -3.95 22.60
C LEU A 307 -1.41 -3.49 21.15
N ALA A 308 -2.51 -3.79 20.45
CA ALA A 308 -2.76 -3.32 19.09
C ALA A 308 -2.75 -1.79 18.99
N ALA A 309 -3.40 -1.10 19.92
CA ALA A 309 -3.44 0.36 19.94
C ALA A 309 -2.10 1.02 20.29
N ARG A 310 -1.21 0.34 21.01
CA ARG A 310 0.10 0.88 21.44
C ARG A 310 1.25 0.46 20.55
N TRP A 311 1.30 -0.83 20.14
CA TRP A 311 2.41 -1.48 19.45
C TRP A 311 1.98 -2.28 18.24
N GLY A 312 0.80 -1.98 17.68
CA GLY A 312 0.28 -2.63 16.49
C GLY A 312 1.15 -2.39 15.26
N TRP A 313 0.97 -3.25 14.27
CA TRP A 313 1.75 -3.27 13.03
C TRP A 313 1.24 -2.29 11.98
N HIS A 314 -0.04 -1.97 11.99
CA HIS A 314 -0.68 -1.09 11.02
C HIS A 314 -0.76 0.34 11.57
N LEU A 315 -0.12 1.26 10.88
CA LEU A 315 -0.24 2.69 11.10
C LEU A 315 -1.24 3.23 10.07
N TRP A 316 -2.44 3.55 10.56
CA TRP A 316 -3.51 4.13 9.76
C TRP A 316 -3.42 5.65 9.78
N ILE A 317 -3.59 6.25 8.62
CA ILE A 317 -3.51 7.67 8.40
C ILE A 317 -4.84 8.12 7.78
N PHE A 318 -5.51 9.04 8.45
CA PHE A 318 -6.72 9.71 7.98
C PHE A 318 -6.36 11.16 7.72
N ALA A 319 -6.34 11.55 6.46
CA ALA A 319 -5.86 12.85 6.03
C ALA A 319 -6.91 13.57 5.18
N GLN A 320 -6.93 14.90 5.23
CA GLN A 320 -7.83 15.73 4.44
C GLN A 320 -7.04 16.81 3.70
N LYS A 321 -7.31 16.94 2.40
CA LYS A 321 -6.78 18.03 1.58
C LYS A 321 -7.40 19.35 2.01
N PRO A 322 -6.65 20.47 2.10
CA PRO A 322 -7.23 21.78 2.35
C PRO A 322 -8.31 22.14 1.33
N LEU A 323 -9.28 22.98 1.73
CA LEU A 323 -10.01 23.77 0.77
C LEU A 323 -9.00 24.65 0.03
N MET A 324 -9.11 24.83 -1.28
CA MET A 324 -8.39 25.92 -1.91
C MET A 324 -8.84 27.20 -1.20
N GLU A 325 -7.90 27.89 -0.56
CA GLU A 325 -8.14 29.29 -0.24
C GLU A 325 -8.34 29.98 -1.61
N THR A 326 -9.52 30.50 -1.84
CA THR A 326 -9.72 31.44 -2.94
C THR A 326 -8.71 32.56 -2.66
N SER A 327 -7.67 32.64 -3.49
CA SER A 327 -6.74 33.77 -3.41
C SER A 327 -7.64 35.04 -3.33
N PRO A 328 -7.48 35.88 -2.29
CA PRO A 328 -8.28 37.11 -2.25
C PRO A 328 -8.10 37.79 -3.61
N ALA A 329 -9.21 38.07 -4.29
CA ALA A 329 -9.17 38.74 -5.58
C ALA A 329 -8.19 39.90 -5.42
N PRO A 330 -7.22 40.10 -6.35
CA PRO A 330 -6.24 41.16 -6.22
C PRO A 330 -7.04 42.43 -5.88
N ALA A 331 -6.70 43.04 -4.74
CA ALA A 331 -7.36 44.22 -4.24
C ALA A 331 -7.42 45.16 -5.44
N ARG A 332 -8.63 45.47 -5.95
CA ARG A 332 -8.78 46.47 -7.00
C ARG A 332 -8.06 47.69 -6.45
N GLU A 333 -6.92 48.05 -7.02
CA GLU A 333 -6.23 49.28 -6.72
C GLU A 333 -7.28 50.37 -6.87
N ARG A 334 -7.65 50.97 -5.75
CA ARG A 334 -8.50 52.18 -5.77
C ARG A 334 -7.66 53.23 -6.48
N VAL A 335 -7.98 53.46 -7.74
CA VAL A 335 -7.41 54.58 -8.49
C VAL A 335 -7.59 55.81 -7.61
N PRO A 336 -6.50 56.47 -7.20
CA PRO A 336 -6.59 57.64 -6.32
C PRO A 336 -7.54 58.68 -6.98
N ALA A 337 -8.44 59.26 -6.20
CA ALA A 337 -9.45 60.21 -6.66
C ALA A 337 -8.88 61.39 -7.45
N ARG A 338 -7.56 61.64 -7.43
CA ARG A 338 -6.86 62.61 -8.25
C ARG A 338 -6.74 62.25 -9.74
N ALA A 339 -6.85 60.98 -10.13
CA ALA A 339 -6.77 60.57 -11.52
C ALA A 339 -8.12 60.69 -12.23
N GLN A 340 -9.26 60.69 -11.51
CA GLN A 340 -10.59 60.90 -12.09
C GLN A 340 -10.89 62.39 -12.41
N ALA A 341 -10.22 63.32 -11.73
CA ALA A 341 -10.42 64.76 -11.99
C ALA A 341 -9.72 65.23 -13.28
N LEU A 342 -8.70 64.51 -13.78
CA LEU A 342 -7.99 64.88 -15.01
C LEU A 342 -8.67 64.39 -16.29
N MET A 343 -9.61 63.45 -16.22
CA MET A 343 -10.35 62.98 -17.39
C MET A 343 -11.62 63.79 -17.72
N HIS A 344 -12.08 64.68 -16.81
CA HIS A 344 -13.23 65.55 -17.03
C HIS A 344 -12.85 66.99 -17.48
N SER A 345 -11.55 67.28 -17.68
CA SER A 345 -11.11 68.60 -18.13
C SER A 345 -10.59 68.64 -19.58
N LEU A 346 -10.73 67.52 -20.31
CA LEU A 346 -10.33 67.42 -21.73
C LEU A 346 -11.45 66.82 -22.60
N GLY A 347 -12.72 67.22 -22.36
CA GLY A 347 -13.86 66.87 -23.21
C GLY A 347 -14.67 68.08 -23.49
#